data_6d9a2a6f850cb537ef8ad9137085c885
#
_entry.id   6d9a2a6f850cb537ef8ad9137085c885
#
_cell.length_a   1.000
_cell.length_b   1.000
_cell.length_c   1.000
_cell.angle_alpha   90.00
_cell.angle_beta   90.00
_cell.angle_gamma   90.00
#
_symmetry.space_group_name_H-M   'P 1'
#
loop_
_entity.id
_entity.type
_entity.pdbx_description
1 polymer ?
#
loop_
_entity_poly.entity_id
_entity_poly.type
_entity_poly.pdbx_seq_one_letter_code
_entity_poly.pdbx_strand_id
1 'polypeptide(L)'
;MYTRKNFKKNAFRFLMLFTITFLVLFMSTERPVYASEGGNVTGTLSTESTTESSKDYNLLTIGVAAGDENMASVLQMLALLTVISLAPSILIMLTSFTRIIIVLHFTRAALNTQTVPPNQILVGLALFLTFFIMAPTFSSVYQNAVKPLAAGEITSEEAYEIGIAPVREFMFNQTREKDLKMFLEIAGTQDVQTQDDIPTSVLIPSFITSELRTAFIIGFVIYIPFIVIDMVVASTLMSMGMMMLPPTTISMPFKILLFIIADGWNLVIGNLVKTFYH
;
A
#
# COMPACT_ATOMS: atom_id res chain seq x y z
N MET A 1 -29.20 19.22 7.60
CA MET A 1 -27.94 19.93 7.95
C MET A 1 -27.18 19.29 9.15
N TYR A 2 -27.72 18.21 9.75
CA TYR A 2 -27.17 17.55 10.96
C TYR A 2 -26.23 16.38 10.70
N THR A 3 -26.21 15.80 9.51
CA THR A 3 -25.47 14.56 9.17
C THR A 3 -23.98 14.76 8.80
N ARG A 4 -23.59 15.93 8.32
CA ARG A 4 -22.22 16.20 7.86
C ARG A 4 -21.17 16.28 8.99
N LYS A 5 -21.59 16.69 10.20
CA LYS A 5 -20.69 16.91 11.35
C LYS A 5 -20.32 15.59 12.04
N ASN A 6 -21.24 14.63 12.10
CA ASN A 6 -21.00 13.32 12.70
C ASN A 6 -20.18 12.41 11.77
N PHE A 7 -20.33 12.55 10.45
CA PHE A 7 -19.53 11.82 9.46
C PHE A 7 -18.04 12.15 9.57
N LYS A 8 -17.69 13.45 9.67
CA LYS A 8 -16.28 13.86 9.86
C LYS A 8 -15.69 13.31 11.17
N LYS A 9 -16.47 13.23 12.23
CA LYS A 9 -16.02 12.75 13.54
C LYS A 9 -15.80 11.23 13.56
N ASN A 10 -16.64 10.46 12.88
CA ASN A 10 -16.51 9.00 12.79
C ASN A 10 -15.44 8.58 11.78
N ALA A 11 -15.34 9.25 10.64
CA ALA A 11 -14.25 9.06 9.68
C ALA A 11 -12.88 9.39 10.31
N PHE A 12 -12.80 10.46 11.10
CA PHE A 12 -11.58 10.82 11.82
C PHE A 12 -11.23 9.79 12.91
N ARG A 13 -12.21 9.24 13.65
CA ARG A 13 -11.96 8.18 14.64
C ARG A 13 -11.52 6.87 13.99
N PHE A 14 -12.11 6.51 12.86
CA PHE A 14 -11.72 5.32 12.10
C PHE A 14 -10.32 5.47 11.50
N LEU A 15 -10.00 6.65 10.96
CA LEU A 15 -8.68 6.99 10.47
C LEU A 15 -7.63 6.94 11.61
N MET A 16 -7.96 7.47 12.78
CA MET A 16 -7.07 7.47 13.94
C MET A 16 -6.83 6.04 14.47
N LEU A 17 -7.85 5.20 14.55
CA LEU A 17 -7.72 3.79 14.95
C LEU A 17 -6.89 3.00 13.94
N PHE A 18 -7.13 3.18 12.65
CA PHE A 18 -6.38 2.50 11.60
C PHE A 18 -4.92 2.95 11.56
N THR A 19 -4.64 4.25 11.70
CA THR A 19 -3.26 4.76 11.77
C THR A 19 -2.52 4.27 13.01
N ILE A 20 -3.18 4.18 14.16
CA ILE A 20 -2.59 3.63 15.38
C ILE A 20 -2.30 2.14 15.22
N THR A 21 -3.23 1.35 14.67
CA THR A 21 -3.04 -0.09 14.43
C THR A 21 -1.93 -0.33 13.41
N PHE A 22 -1.87 0.48 12.36
CA PHE A 22 -0.80 0.41 11.34
C PHE A 22 0.56 0.82 11.91
N LEU A 23 0.59 1.86 12.74
CA LEU A 23 1.83 2.33 13.40
C LEU A 23 2.36 1.27 14.38
N VAL A 24 1.49 0.62 15.13
CA VAL A 24 1.86 -0.49 16.04
C VAL A 24 2.39 -1.68 15.26
N LEU A 25 1.74 -2.08 14.17
CA LEU A 25 2.22 -3.14 13.27
C LEU A 25 3.57 -2.80 12.63
N PHE A 26 3.76 -1.56 12.22
CA PHE A 26 5.00 -1.10 11.58
C PHE A 26 6.17 -1.01 12.57
N MET A 27 5.94 -0.55 13.80
CA MET A 27 6.96 -0.52 14.85
C MET A 27 7.37 -1.93 15.32
N SER A 28 6.50 -2.94 15.14
CA SER A 28 6.80 -4.33 15.50
C SER A 28 7.76 -5.01 14.51
N THR A 29 8.02 -4.41 13.34
CA THR A 29 8.81 -5.04 12.27
C THR A 29 10.29 -4.69 12.33
N GLU A 30 10.70 -3.68 13.11
CA GLU A 30 12.11 -3.35 13.30
C GLU A 30 12.67 -4.07 14.53
N ARG A 31 13.11 -5.33 14.34
CA ARG A 31 14.03 -5.95 15.30
C ARG A 31 15.45 -5.50 14.96
N PRO A 32 16.18 -4.84 15.87
CA PRO A 32 17.60 -4.61 15.66
C PRO A 32 18.30 -5.99 15.62
N VAL A 33 18.96 -6.28 14.50
CA VAL A 33 19.88 -7.43 14.40
C VAL A 33 21.10 -7.06 15.24
N TYR A 34 21.15 -7.53 16.47
CA TYR A 34 22.38 -7.56 17.23
C TYR A 34 23.25 -8.69 16.69
N ALA A 35 24.37 -8.36 16.07
CA ALA A 35 25.42 -9.31 15.78
C ALA A 35 25.95 -9.84 17.11
N SER A 36 25.74 -11.13 17.36
CA SER A 36 26.34 -11.85 18.47
C SER A 36 27.77 -12.19 18.10
N GLU A 37 28.73 -11.47 18.65
CA GLU A 37 30.12 -11.92 18.71
C GLU A 37 30.22 -13.16 19.60
N GLY A 38 30.92 -14.17 19.08
CA GLY A 38 31.11 -15.44 19.75
C GLY A 38 31.94 -15.32 21.02
N GLY A 39 31.48 -15.97 22.05
CA GLY A 39 32.19 -16.23 23.29
C GLY A 39 31.89 -17.62 23.80
N ASN A 40 32.85 -18.55 23.62
CA ASN A 40 32.89 -19.85 24.29
C ASN A 40 33.00 -19.66 25.80
N VAL A 41 32.11 -20.22 26.56
CA VAL A 41 32.38 -20.62 27.96
C VAL A 41 31.67 -21.93 28.30
N THR A 42 32.43 -22.94 28.48
CA THR A 42 32.18 -24.20 29.19
C THR A 42 31.91 -23.92 30.69
N GLY A 43 30.89 -24.57 31.29
CA GLY A 43 30.78 -24.56 32.75
C GLY A 43 29.48 -25.12 33.30
N THR A 44 29.52 -26.45 33.62
CA THR A 44 28.91 -27.17 34.75
C THR A 44 27.50 -26.87 35.28
N LEU A 45 26.73 -27.95 35.36
CA LEU A 45 25.50 -28.14 36.10
C LEU A 45 25.60 -27.67 37.57
N SER A 46 24.52 -27.04 38.04
CA SER A 46 24.03 -27.16 39.41
C SER A 46 22.52 -26.95 39.43
N THR A 47 21.84 -27.93 39.92
CA THR A 47 20.41 -28.01 40.23
C THR A 47 20.13 -27.16 41.48
N GLU A 48 19.23 -26.21 41.38
CA GLU A 48 18.49 -25.75 42.56
C GLU A 48 17.07 -25.27 42.16
N SER A 49 16.12 -25.90 42.75
CA SER A 49 14.68 -25.66 42.69
C SER A 49 14.32 -24.43 43.50
N THR A 50 13.73 -23.39 42.86
CA THR A 50 12.92 -22.42 43.61
C THR A 50 11.67 -22.08 42.81
N THR A 51 10.56 -22.40 43.43
CA THR A 51 9.18 -22.16 43.00
C THR A 51 8.90 -20.66 43.14
N GLU A 52 8.77 -19.92 42.07
CA GLU A 52 8.10 -18.64 42.07
C GLU A 52 7.14 -18.55 40.88
N SER A 53 5.92 -18.20 41.23
CA SER A 53 4.75 -18.04 40.38
C SER A 53 4.96 -16.92 39.35
N SER A 54 5.41 -17.30 38.17
CA SER A 54 5.32 -16.45 36.99
C SER A 54 3.97 -16.70 36.32
N LYS A 55 3.12 -15.69 36.30
CA LYS A 55 1.96 -15.62 35.42
C LYS A 55 2.45 -15.64 33.99
N ASP A 56 2.62 -16.82 33.44
CA ASP A 56 2.90 -17.02 32.03
C ASP A 56 1.69 -16.53 31.24
N TYR A 57 1.90 -15.46 30.50
CA TYR A 57 1.03 -15.07 29.40
C TYR A 57 1.25 -16.05 28.25
N ASN A 58 0.72 -17.27 28.42
CA ASN A 58 0.65 -18.28 27.38
C ASN A 58 -0.41 -17.88 26.33
N LEU A 59 -0.11 -16.85 25.54
CA LEU A 59 -0.93 -16.44 24.41
C LEU A 59 -0.80 -17.39 23.20
N LEU A 60 0.02 -18.44 23.28
CA LEU A 60 0.27 -19.40 22.21
C LEU A 60 0.49 -20.84 22.70
N THR A 61 -0.26 -21.28 23.71
CA THR A 61 -0.42 -22.72 23.89
C THR A 61 -1.56 -23.17 22.96
N ILE A 62 -1.24 -23.34 21.68
CA ILE A 62 -2.07 -24.13 20.78
C ILE A 62 -1.89 -25.55 21.30
N GLY A 63 -2.81 -25.98 22.21
CA GLY A 63 -2.88 -27.35 22.68
C GLY A 63 -3.19 -28.21 21.47
N VAL A 64 -2.18 -28.87 20.93
CA VAL A 64 -2.36 -30.02 20.03
C VAL A 64 -2.87 -31.18 20.90
N ALA A 65 -4.13 -31.08 21.33
CA ALA A 65 -4.86 -32.21 21.88
C ALA A 65 -5.34 -33.01 20.67
N ALA A 66 -4.74 -34.19 20.50
CA ALA A 66 -5.02 -35.12 19.44
C ALA A 66 -6.47 -35.65 19.54
N GLY A 67 -7.33 -35.07 18.69
CA GLY A 67 -8.68 -35.55 18.41
C GLY A 67 -9.11 -34.93 17.08
N ASP A 68 -9.65 -35.72 16.16
CA ASP A 68 -9.98 -35.32 14.78
C ASP A 68 -10.89 -34.08 14.69
N GLU A 69 -11.73 -33.80 15.68
CA GLU A 69 -12.58 -32.59 15.72
C GLU A 69 -11.80 -31.31 16.00
N ASN A 70 -10.62 -31.38 16.64
CA ASN A 70 -9.78 -30.20 16.91
C ASN A 70 -8.90 -29.81 15.72
N MET A 71 -8.59 -30.74 14.81
CA MET A 71 -7.74 -30.47 13.65
C MET A 71 -8.41 -29.49 12.68
N ALA A 72 -9.71 -29.64 12.44
CA ALA A 72 -10.48 -28.75 11.57
C ALA A 72 -10.53 -27.32 12.13
N SER A 73 -10.72 -27.14 13.44
CA SER A 73 -10.75 -25.83 14.07
C SER A 73 -9.37 -25.14 14.08
N VAL A 74 -8.28 -25.90 14.26
CA VAL A 74 -6.91 -25.39 14.15
C VAL A 74 -6.60 -24.93 12.73
N LEU A 75 -6.97 -25.71 11.71
CA LEU A 75 -6.82 -25.34 10.31
C LEU A 75 -7.63 -24.09 9.94
N GLN A 76 -8.87 -24.00 10.45
CA GLN A 76 -9.71 -22.81 10.25
C GLN A 76 -9.09 -21.56 10.91
N MET A 77 -8.55 -21.68 12.12
CA MET A 77 -7.87 -20.58 12.81
C MET A 77 -6.59 -20.16 12.07
N LEU A 78 -5.79 -21.11 11.58
CA LEU A 78 -4.61 -20.81 10.76
C LEU A 78 -4.99 -20.13 9.44
N ALA A 79 -6.04 -20.61 8.77
CA ALA A 79 -6.55 -19.97 7.55
C ALA A 79 -7.00 -18.54 7.83
N LEU A 80 -7.75 -18.30 8.92
CA LEU A 80 -8.18 -16.96 9.33
C LEU A 80 -7.00 -16.03 9.60
N LEU A 81 -5.99 -16.49 10.34
CA LEU A 81 -4.77 -15.73 10.62
C LEU A 81 -4.02 -15.39 9.32
N THR A 82 -3.94 -16.34 8.38
CA THR A 82 -3.32 -16.13 7.08
C THR A 82 -4.06 -15.06 6.28
N VAL A 83 -5.38 -15.11 6.22
CA VAL A 83 -6.22 -14.11 5.53
C VAL A 83 -6.04 -12.73 6.17
N ILE A 84 -6.07 -12.63 7.51
CA ILE A 84 -5.87 -11.36 8.23
C ILE A 84 -4.48 -10.78 7.96
N SER A 85 -3.44 -11.61 7.87
CA SER A 85 -2.07 -11.14 7.60
C SER A 85 -1.88 -10.67 6.16
N LEU A 86 -2.62 -11.24 5.20
CA LEU A 86 -2.57 -10.84 3.78
C LEU A 86 -3.50 -9.66 3.44
N ALA A 87 -4.53 -9.43 4.26
CA ALA A 87 -5.54 -8.40 4.00
C ALA A 87 -4.95 -6.99 3.75
N PRO A 88 -3.97 -6.49 4.52
CA PRO A 88 -3.37 -5.19 4.28
C PRO A 88 -2.72 -5.09 2.89
N SER A 89 -2.00 -6.13 2.46
CA SER A 89 -1.34 -6.17 1.15
C SER A 89 -2.36 -6.16 0.01
N ILE A 90 -3.43 -6.94 0.15
CA ILE A 90 -4.51 -7.00 -0.84
C ILE A 90 -5.21 -5.63 -0.93
N LEU A 91 -5.57 -5.02 0.21
CA LEU A 91 -6.21 -3.69 0.23
C LEU A 91 -5.35 -2.63 -0.45
N ILE A 92 -4.04 -2.60 -0.19
CA ILE A 92 -3.11 -1.69 -0.85
C ILE A 92 -3.12 -1.89 -2.37
N MET A 93 -3.14 -3.14 -2.83
CA MET A 93 -3.12 -3.47 -4.26
C MET A 93 -4.43 -3.15 -4.98
N LEU A 94 -5.58 -3.13 -4.27
CA LEU A 94 -6.90 -2.85 -4.85
C LEU A 94 -7.31 -1.37 -4.78
N THR A 95 -6.42 -0.50 -4.30
CA THR A 95 -6.69 0.93 -4.12
C THR A 95 -5.79 1.81 -5.00
N SER A 96 -5.98 3.12 -4.91
CA SER A 96 -5.11 4.10 -5.58
C SER A 96 -3.65 4.13 -5.07
N PHE A 97 -3.33 3.40 -4.00
CA PHE A 97 -2.02 3.42 -3.36
C PHE A 97 -0.88 3.10 -4.32
N THR A 98 -1.05 2.08 -5.18
CA THR A 98 -0.01 1.62 -6.10
C THR A 98 0.45 2.73 -7.04
N ARG A 99 -0.46 3.46 -7.68
CA ARG A 99 -0.13 4.59 -8.56
C ARG A 99 0.56 5.70 -7.80
N ILE A 100 0.02 6.06 -6.64
CA ILE A 100 0.51 7.17 -5.83
C ILE A 100 1.95 6.92 -5.37
N ILE A 101 2.21 5.76 -4.77
CA ILE A 101 3.54 5.46 -4.22
C ILE A 101 4.61 5.43 -5.31
N ILE A 102 4.30 4.86 -6.48
CA ILE A 102 5.23 4.80 -7.61
C ILE A 102 5.53 6.21 -8.12
N VAL A 103 4.53 7.07 -8.32
CA VAL A 103 4.73 8.44 -8.78
C VAL A 103 5.55 9.25 -7.80
N LEU A 104 5.31 9.12 -6.49
CA LEU A 104 6.11 9.79 -5.45
C LEU A 104 7.57 9.31 -5.45
N HIS A 105 7.81 8.01 -5.66
CA HIS A 105 9.16 7.48 -5.81
C HIS A 105 9.86 8.02 -7.08
N PHE A 106 9.14 8.11 -8.20
CA PHE A 106 9.68 8.73 -9.42
C PHE A 106 10.03 10.21 -9.22
N THR A 107 9.18 10.95 -8.52
CA THR A 107 9.44 12.36 -8.19
C THR A 107 10.73 12.50 -7.38
N ARG A 108 10.93 11.68 -6.34
CA ARG A 108 12.17 11.65 -5.56
C ARG A 108 13.38 11.28 -6.43
N ALA A 109 13.25 10.28 -7.28
CA ALA A 109 14.31 9.84 -8.17
C ALA A 109 14.68 10.93 -9.21
N ALA A 110 13.69 11.64 -9.74
CA ALA A 110 13.90 12.74 -10.68
C ALA A 110 14.75 13.89 -10.09
N LEU A 111 14.54 14.18 -8.80
CA LEU A 111 15.34 15.16 -8.06
C LEU A 111 16.77 14.68 -7.73
N ASN A 112 17.09 13.43 -8.07
CA ASN A 112 18.36 12.76 -7.72
C ASN A 112 18.64 12.68 -6.20
N THR A 113 17.61 12.82 -5.39
CA THR A 113 17.70 12.67 -3.93
C THR A 113 17.50 11.20 -3.57
N GLN A 114 18.53 10.52 -3.06
CA GLN A 114 18.46 9.09 -2.77
C GLN A 114 17.69 8.77 -1.49
N THR A 115 17.77 9.66 -0.49
CA THR A 115 17.26 9.42 0.87
C THR A 115 16.22 10.44 1.34
N VAL A 116 16.06 11.57 0.66
CA VAL A 116 15.15 12.66 1.05
C VAL A 116 14.09 12.88 -0.03
N PRO A 117 12.79 12.82 0.28
CA PRO A 117 12.18 12.45 1.58
C PRO A 117 12.38 10.96 1.93
N PRO A 118 12.46 10.59 3.24
CA PRO A 118 12.52 9.20 3.68
C PRO A 118 11.32 8.36 3.20
N ASN A 119 11.52 7.05 3.00
CA ASN A 119 10.45 6.16 2.52
C ASN A 119 9.19 6.22 3.38
N GLN A 120 9.34 6.32 4.70
CA GLN A 120 8.22 6.40 5.64
C GLN A 120 7.31 7.61 5.36
N ILE A 121 7.90 8.77 5.01
CA ILE A 121 7.13 9.98 4.66
C ILE A 121 6.39 9.78 3.36
N LEU A 122 7.01 9.16 2.34
CA LEU A 122 6.35 8.89 1.06
C LEU A 122 5.21 7.88 1.22
N VAL A 123 5.43 6.80 1.99
CA VAL A 123 4.39 5.81 2.29
C VAL A 123 3.25 6.44 3.09
N GLY A 124 3.56 7.24 4.12
CA GLY A 124 2.56 7.96 4.90
C GLY A 124 1.72 8.89 4.03
N LEU A 125 2.36 9.70 3.17
CA LEU A 125 1.67 10.59 2.25
C LEU A 125 0.81 9.80 1.24
N ALA A 126 1.33 8.70 0.69
CA ALA A 126 0.58 7.84 -0.22
C ALA A 126 -0.67 7.25 0.46
N LEU A 127 -0.57 6.82 1.71
CA LEU A 127 -1.71 6.33 2.48
C LEU A 127 -2.76 7.42 2.71
N PHE A 128 -2.36 8.62 3.14
CA PHE A 128 -3.30 9.74 3.31
C PHE A 128 -4.03 10.09 2.02
N LEU A 129 -3.30 10.18 0.91
CA LEU A 129 -3.91 10.44 -0.40
C LEU A 129 -4.84 9.30 -0.83
N THR A 130 -4.45 8.06 -0.56
CA THR A 130 -5.30 6.89 -0.85
C THR A 130 -6.60 6.96 -0.07
N PHE A 131 -6.57 7.24 1.23
CA PHE A 131 -7.79 7.41 2.01
C PHE A 131 -8.66 8.57 1.52
N PHE A 132 -8.03 9.65 1.09
CA PHE A 132 -8.75 10.79 0.53
C PHE A 132 -9.48 10.44 -0.77
N ILE A 133 -8.79 9.76 -1.69
CA ILE A 133 -9.34 9.35 -3.00
C ILE A 133 -10.40 8.26 -2.84
N MET A 134 -10.14 7.27 -1.99
CA MET A 134 -11.02 6.12 -1.77
C MET A 134 -12.17 6.40 -0.77
N ALA A 135 -12.23 7.60 -0.18
CA ALA A 135 -13.26 7.96 0.79
C ALA A 135 -14.70 7.68 0.34
N PRO A 136 -15.13 8.00 -0.90
CA PRO A 136 -16.46 7.67 -1.38
C PRO A 136 -16.69 6.16 -1.47
N THR A 137 -15.73 5.40 -1.99
CA THR A 137 -15.79 3.94 -2.09
C THR A 137 -15.90 3.29 -0.71
N PHE A 138 -15.04 3.66 0.24
CA PHE A 138 -15.10 3.15 1.60
C PHE A 138 -16.39 3.53 2.34
N SER A 139 -16.90 4.73 2.09
CA SER A 139 -18.20 5.15 2.65
C SER A 139 -19.34 4.30 2.13
N SER A 140 -19.33 3.97 0.83
CA SER A 140 -20.33 3.09 0.21
C SER A 140 -20.28 1.68 0.79
N VAL A 141 -19.07 1.09 0.89
CA VAL A 141 -18.87 -0.23 1.53
C VAL A 141 -19.38 -0.24 2.98
N TYR A 142 -19.03 0.78 3.75
CA TYR A 142 -19.44 0.85 5.16
C TYR A 142 -20.95 0.96 5.32
N GLN A 143 -21.60 1.82 4.53
CA GLN A 143 -23.04 2.07 4.66
C GLN A 143 -23.90 0.93 4.14
N ASN A 144 -23.48 0.30 3.03
CA ASN A 144 -24.31 -0.66 2.30
C ASN A 144 -24.01 -2.13 2.70
N ALA A 145 -22.81 -2.42 3.21
CA ALA A 145 -22.43 -3.78 3.58
C ALA A 145 -22.11 -3.91 5.08
N VAL A 146 -21.16 -3.13 5.62
CA VAL A 146 -20.67 -3.34 6.99
C VAL A 146 -21.74 -2.99 8.04
N LYS A 147 -22.44 -1.88 7.85
CA LYS A 147 -23.45 -1.43 8.81
C LYS A 147 -24.68 -2.36 8.84
N PRO A 148 -25.30 -2.79 7.71
CA PRO A 148 -26.38 -3.74 7.69
C PRO A 148 -25.98 -5.13 8.23
N LEU A 149 -24.77 -5.59 7.92
CA LEU A 149 -24.24 -6.85 8.48
C LEU A 149 -24.14 -6.77 10.01
N ALA A 150 -23.60 -5.68 10.55
CA ALA A 150 -23.51 -5.47 12.00
C ALA A 150 -24.87 -5.33 12.68
N ALA A 151 -25.90 -4.90 11.95
CA ALA A 151 -27.28 -4.87 12.43
C ALA A 151 -28.01 -6.22 12.32
N GLY A 152 -27.40 -7.23 11.65
CA GLY A 152 -28.02 -8.53 11.40
C GLY A 152 -29.11 -8.49 10.32
N GLU A 153 -29.14 -7.45 9.48
CA GLU A 153 -30.14 -7.25 8.43
C GLU A 153 -29.84 -8.06 7.16
N ILE A 154 -28.56 -8.37 6.94
CA ILE A 154 -28.07 -9.12 5.77
C ILE A 154 -27.13 -10.25 6.22
N THR A 155 -26.98 -11.27 5.38
CA THR A 155 -26.05 -12.39 5.58
C THR A 155 -24.61 -11.99 5.25
N SER A 156 -23.64 -12.80 5.68
CA SER A 156 -22.23 -12.55 5.35
C SER A 156 -21.94 -12.62 3.85
N GLU A 157 -22.66 -13.48 3.12
CA GLU A 157 -22.54 -13.63 1.67
C GLU A 157 -23.05 -12.40 0.95
N GLU A 158 -24.26 -11.93 1.30
CA GLU A 158 -24.84 -10.69 0.75
C GLU A 158 -23.96 -9.46 1.07
N ALA A 159 -23.43 -9.39 2.30
CA ALA A 159 -22.52 -8.31 2.68
C ALA A 159 -21.23 -8.30 1.85
N TYR A 160 -20.71 -9.48 1.49
CA TYR A 160 -19.55 -9.58 0.60
C TYR A 160 -19.88 -9.09 -0.81
N GLU A 161 -20.98 -9.54 -1.41
CA GLU A 161 -21.39 -9.13 -2.75
C GLU A 161 -21.65 -7.61 -2.84
N ILE A 162 -22.40 -7.06 -1.88
CA ILE A 162 -22.69 -5.63 -1.81
C ILE A 162 -21.40 -4.82 -1.54
N GLY A 163 -20.51 -5.36 -0.68
CA GLY A 163 -19.29 -4.65 -0.28
C GLY A 163 -18.22 -4.63 -1.37
N ILE A 164 -18.12 -5.68 -2.18
CA ILE A 164 -17.12 -5.74 -3.25
C ILE A 164 -17.51 -4.86 -4.46
N ALA A 165 -18.80 -4.63 -4.70
CA ALA A 165 -19.29 -3.89 -5.85
C ALA A 165 -18.69 -2.49 -6.00
N PRO A 166 -18.65 -1.60 -4.99
CA PRO A 166 -18.02 -0.28 -5.10
C PRO A 166 -16.52 -0.35 -5.35
N VAL A 167 -15.83 -1.39 -4.86
CA VAL A 167 -14.39 -1.60 -5.10
C VAL A 167 -14.18 -2.05 -6.54
N ARG A 168 -15.01 -2.96 -7.06
CA ARG A 168 -14.98 -3.38 -8.48
C ARG A 168 -15.24 -2.19 -9.40
N GLU A 169 -16.22 -1.37 -9.11
CA GLU A 169 -16.53 -0.15 -9.88
C GLU A 169 -15.32 0.79 -9.94
N PHE A 170 -14.66 1.03 -8.81
CA PHE A 170 -13.40 1.81 -8.78
C PHE A 170 -12.33 1.17 -9.67
N MET A 171 -12.11 -0.15 -9.56
CA MET A 171 -11.12 -0.85 -10.37
C MET A 171 -11.45 -0.77 -11.88
N PHE A 172 -12.72 -0.96 -12.27
CA PHE A 172 -13.14 -0.85 -13.67
C PHE A 172 -12.88 0.55 -14.24
N ASN A 173 -13.21 1.60 -13.49
CA ASN A 173 -13.00 2.99 -13.92
C ASN A 173 -11.51 3.33 -14.13
N GLN A 174 -10.61 2.61 -13.49
CA GLN A 174 -9.16 2.82 -13.60
C GLN A 174 -8.47 1.79 -14.51
N THR A 175 -9.17 0.73 -14.94
CA THR A 175 -8.61 -0.33 -15.78
C THR A 175 -8.80 -0.02 -17.27
N ARG A 176 -7.73 -0.11 -18.05
CA ARG A 176 -7.82 0.07 -19.50
C ARG A 176 -8.39 -1.20 -20.17
N GLU A 177 -9.24 -0.98 -21.15
CA GLU A 177 -9.84 -2.08 -21.90
C GLU A 177 -8.79 -3.05 -22.50
N LYS A 178 -7.66 -2.53 -22.96
CA LYS A 178 -6.59 -3.34 -23.53
C LYS A 178 -6.01 -4.35 -22.52
N ASP A 179 -5.81 -3.91 -21.28
CA ASP A 179 -5.26 -4.76 -20.22
C ASP A 179 -6.31 -5.78 -19.79
N LEU A 180 -7.57 -5.35 -19.70
CA LEU A 180 -8.69 -6.23 -19.37
C LEU A 180 -8.87 -7.33 -20.42
N LYS A 181 -8.86 -7.00 -21.72
CA LYS A 181 -8.94 -7.97 -22.82
C LYS A 181 -7.81 -8.97 -22.77
N MET A 182 -6.58 -8.54 -22.53
CA MET A 182 -5.42 -9.42 -22.42
C MET A 182 -5.62 -10.49 -21.33
N PHE A 183 -6.10 -10.10 -20.14
CA PHE A 183 -6.31 -11.06 -19.06
C PHE A 183 -7.55 -11.93 -19.25
N LEU A 184 -8.59 -11.44 -19.94
CA LEU A 184 -9.73 -12.27 -20.37
C LEU A 184 -9.30 -13.36 -21.34
N GLU A 185 -8.46 -13.03 -22.33
CA GLU A 185 -7.88 -14.00 -23.26
C GLU A 185 -7.04 -15.07 -22.54
N ILE A 186 -6.19 -14.65 -21.58
CA ILE A 186 -5.38 -15.57 -20.76
C ILE A 186 -6.27 -16.49 -19.92
N ALA A 187 -7.37 -15.98 -19.39
CA ALA A 187 -8.31 -16.75 -18.58
C ALA A 187 -9.23 -17.65 -19.42
N GLY A 188 -9.22 -17.52 -20.76
CA GLY A 188 -10.10 -18.27 -21.65
C GLY A 188 -11.57 -17.89 -21.56
N THR A 189 -11.90 -16.73 -20.98
CA THR A 189 -13.26 -16.23 -20.78
C THR A 189 -13.62 -15.35 -21.97
N GLN A 190 -14.30 -15.93 -22.99
CA GLN A 190 -14.59 -15.21 -24.25
C GLN A 190 -16.02 -14.65 -24.32
N ASP A 191 -16.94 -15.13 -23.49
CA ASP A 191 -18.37 -14.78 -23.55
C ASP A 191 -18.76 -13.70 -22.51
N VAL A 192 -17.96 -12.66 -22.34
CA VAL A 192 -18.26 -11.55 -21.44
C VAL A 192 -19.05 -10.48 -22.18
N GLN A 193 -20.33 -10.27 -21.80
CA GLN A 193 -21.19 -9.25 -22.38
C GLN A 193 -21.30 -8.02 -21.50
N THR A 194 -21.20 -8.18 -20.19
CA THR A 194 -21.33 -7.10 -19.21
C THR A 194 -20.13 -7.05 -18.25
N GLN A 195 -19.96 -5.91 -17.56
CA GLN A 195 -18.91 -5.77 -16.56
C GLN A 195 -19.09 -6.72 -15.35
N ASP A 196 -20.33 -7.11 -15.08
CA ASP A 196 -20.66 -8.02 -13.98
C ASP A 196 -20.23 -9.46 -14.27
N ASP A 197 -20.18 -9.86 -15.54
CA ASP A 197 -19.73 -11.19 -15.96
C ASP A 197 -18.20 -11.38 -15.80
N ILE A 198 -17.45 -10.30 -15.62
CA ILE A 198 -16.00 -10.36 -15.49
C ILE A 198 -15.61 -10.85 -14.09
N PRO A 199 -14.90 -11.99 -13.99
CA PRO A 199 -14.45 -12.48 -12.70
C PRO A 199 -13.49 -11.49 -12.02
N THR A 200 -13.61 -11.31 -10.70
CA THR A 200 -12.70 -10.44 -9.91
C THR A 200 -11.25 -10.92 -10.01
N SER A 201 -11.01 -12.22 -10.20
CA SER A 201 -9.69 -12.80 -10.41
C SER A 201 -9.01 -12.33 -11.71
N VAL A 202 -9.78 -11.90 -12.70
CA VAL A 202 -9.30 -11.29 -13.96
C VAL A 202 -9.15 -9.78 -13.80
N LEU A 203 -10.10 -9.16 -13.12
CA LEU A 203 -10.10 -7.71 -12.92
C LEU A 203 -8.90 -7.22 -12.11
N ILE A 204 -8.54 -7.91 -11.03
CA ILE A 204 -7.44 -7.50 -10.14
C ILE A 204 -6.10 -7.37 -10.90
N PRO A 205 -5.60 -8.39 -11.61
CA PRO A 205 -4.32 -8.26 -12.32
C PRO A 205 -4.41 -7.25 -13.48
N SER A 206 -5.56 -7.12 -14.13
CA SER A 206 -5.80 -6.12 -15.17
C SER A 206 -5.68 -4.69 -14.60
N PHE A 207 -6.30 -4.45 -13.45
CA PHE A 207 -6.23 -3.19 -12.72
C PHE A 207 -4.79 -2.85 -12.32
N ILE A 208 -4.09 -3.79 -11.66
CA ILE A 208 -2.70 -3.57 -11.21
C ILE A 208 -1.81 -3.23 -12.41
N THR A 209 -1.93 -3.94 -13.52
CA THR A 209 -1.16 -3.69 -14.75
C THR A 209 -1.45 -2.29 -15.31
N SER A 210 -2.71 -1.88 -15.32
CA SER A 210 -3.13 -0.55 -15.77
C SER A 210 -2.60 0.55 -14.85
N GLU A 211 -2.64 0.34 -13.53
CA GLU A 211 -2.10 1.27 -12.53
C GLU A 211 -0.59 1.43 -12.65
N LEU A 212 0.14 0.32 -12.79
CA LEU A 212 1.58 0.34 -13.01
C LEU A 212 1.94 1.15 -14.25
N ARG A 213 1.30 0.87 -15.39
CA ARG A 213 1.56 1.62 -16.63
C ARG A 213 1.27 3.09 -16.48
N THR A 214 0.13 3.45 -15.91
CA THR A 214 -0.26 4.86 -15.69
C THR A 214 0.73 5.57 -14.79
N ALA A 215 1.14 4.92 -13.69
CA ALA A 215 2.14 5.44 -12.77
C ALA A 215 3.50 5.67 -13.46
N PHE A 216 3.94 4.74 -14.31
CA PHE A 216 5.18 4.87 -15.08
C PHE A 216 5.11 6.01 -16.11
N ILE A 217 3.98 6.19 -16.80
CA ILE A 217 3.79 7.30 -17.74
C ILE A 217 3.87 8.64 -16.99
N ILE A 218 3.14 8.80 -15.88
CA ILE A 218 3.16 10.01 -15.07
C ILE A 218 4.58 10.26 -14.54
N GLY A 219 5.22 9.23 -13.98
CA GLY A 219 6.59 9.32 -13.46
C GLY A 219 7.59 9.74 -14.54
N PHE A 220 7.46 9.18 -15.73
CA PHE A 220 8.30 9.55 -16.88
C PHE A 220 8.12 11.03 -17.28
N VAL A 221 6.88 11.49 -17.36
CA VAL A 221 6.58 12.91 -17.69
C VAL A 221 7.20 13.85 -16.65
N ILE A 222 7.09 13.49 -15.36
CA ILE A 222 7.75 14.25 -14.28
C ILE A 222 9.27 14.26 -14.45
N TYR A 223 9.86 13.18 -14.96
CA TYR A 223 11.31 13.04 -15.11
C TYR A 223 11.90 13.90 -16.24
N ILE A 224 11.13 14.17 -17.29
CA ILE A 224 11.59 14.87 -18.49
C ILE A 224 12.31 16.20 -18.17
N PRO A 225 11.73 17.17 -17.43
CA PRO A 225 12.39 18.44 -17.18
C PRO A 225 13.72 18.29 -16.43
N PHE A 226 13.83 17.28 -15.58
CA PHE A 226 15.05 17.02 -14.82
C PHE A 226 16.15 16.37 -15.65
N ILE A 227 15.81 15.54 -16.66
CA ILE A 227 16.77 15.02 -17.63
C ILE A 227 17.38 16.18 -18.44
N VAL A 228 16.58 17.17 -18.84
CA VAL A 228 17.09 18.32 -19.57
C VAL A 228 18.15 19.07 -18.76
N ILE A 229 17.91 19.28 -17.46
CA ILE A 229 18.90 19.90 -16.57
C ILE A 229 20.20 19.05 -16.51
N ASP A 230 20.06 17.73 -16.36
CA ASP A 230 21.23 16.83 -16.33
C ASP A 230 22.06 16.95 -17.63
N MET A 231 21.39 16.97 -18.78
CA MET A 231 22.06 17.10 -20.08
C MET A 231 22.78 18.43 -20.23
N VAL A 232 22.16 19.54 -19.85
CA VAL A 232 22.77 20.87 -19.92
C VAL A 232 24.02 20.94 -19.01
N VAL A 233 23.88 20.49 -17.75
CA VAL A 233 25.02 20.47 -16.81
C VAL A 233 26.13 19.56 -17.29
N ALA A 234 25.80 18.35 -17.77
CA ALA A 234 26.79 17.42 -18.30
C ALA A 234 27.55 18.01 -19.49
N SER A 235 26.85 18.62 -20.46
CA SER A 235 27.43 19.25 -21.62
C SER A 235 28.38 20.40 -21.25
N THR A 236 27.99 21.26 -20.30
CA THR A 236 28.86 22.36 -19.82
C THR A 236 30.11 21.86 -19.12
N LEU A 237 29.97 20.84 -18.21
CA LEU A 237 31.13 20.25 -17.52
C LEU A 237 32.11 19.59 -18.49
N MET A 238 31.60 18.85 -19.48
CA MET A 238 32.44 18.24 -20.51
C MET A 238 33.18 19.26 -21.35
N SER A 239 32.54 20.37 -21.74
CA SER A 239 33.18 21.44 -22.51
C SER A 239 34.29 22.14 -21.73
N MET A 240 34.20 22.20 -20.42
CA MET A 240 35.25 22.72 -19.52
C MET A 240 36.35 21.70 -19.20
N GLY A 241 36.31 20.50 -19.76
CA GLY A 241 37.30 19.46 -19.52
C GLY A 241 37.17 18.76 -18.16
N MET A 242 36.08 18.98 -17.42
CA MET A 242 35.86 18.43 -16.06
C MET A 242 35.21 17.03 -16.11
N MET A 243 35.87 16.07 -16.80
CA MET A 243 35.30 14.73 -17.01
C MET A 243 35.20 13.86 -15.74
N MET A 244 35.97 14.18 -14.70
CA MET A 244 36.00 13.37 -13.45
C MET A 244 34.86 13.74 -12.47
N LEU A 245 34.15 14.86 -12.67
CA LEU A 245 33.04 15.23 -11.79
C LEU A 245 31.73 14.58 -12.26
N PRO A 246 30.99 13.91 -11.37
CA PRO A 246 29.70 13.33 -11.74
C PRO A 246 28.68 14.44 -12.01
N PRO A 247 28.16 14.57 -13.24
CA PRO A 247 27.23 15.66 -13.61
C PRO A 247 25.95 15.68 -12.77
N THR A 248 25.49 14.50 -12.36
CA THR A 248 24.26 14.35 -11.56
C THR A 248 24.37 14.96 -10.17
N THR A 249 25.56 14.99 -9.57
CA THR A 249 25.79 15.64 -8.27
C THR A 249 25.76 17.16 -8.40
N ILE A 250 26.32 17.69 -9.51
CA ILE A 250 26.34 19.12 -9.77
C ILE A 250 24.96 19.64 -10.21
N SER A 251 24.16 18.82 -10.90
CA SER A 251 22.82 19.20 -11.35
C SER A 251 21.78 19.20 -10.23
N MET A 252 21.98 18.44 -9.15
CA MET A 252 21.01 18.26 -8.06
C MET A 252 20.51 19.59 -7.45
N PRO A 253 21.36 20.57 -7.09
CA PRO A 253 20.89 21.85 -6.56
C PRO A 253 19.95 22.60 -7.52
N PHE A 254 20.25 22.56 -8.84
CA PHE A 254 19.42 23.20 -9.86
C PHE A 254 18.06 22.52 -10.01
N LYS A 255 18.00 21.19 -9.91
CA LYS A 255 16.76 20.42 -9.91
C LYS A 255 15.89 20.78 -8.72
N ILE A 256 16.48 20.82 -7.51
CA ILE A 256 15.75 21.19 -6.29
C ILE A 256 15.23 22.62 -6.39
N LEU A 257 16.06 23.56 -6.87
CA LEU A 257 15.66 24.95 -7.06
C LEU A 257 14.49 25.09 -8.03
N LEU A 258 14.56 24.41 -9.20
CA LEU A 258 13.46 24.39 -10.17
C LEU A 258 12.19 23.85 -9.55
N PHE A 259 12.28 22.74 -8.81
CA PHE A 259 11.16 22.09 -8.17
C PHE A 259 10.47 22.99 -7.12
N ILE A 260 11.26 23.75 -6.35
CA ILE A 260 10.76 24.72 -5.36
C ILE A 260 10.07 25.89 -6.06
N ILE A 261 10.71 26.49 -7.06
CA ILE A 261 10.16 27.64 -7.81
C ILE A 261 8.84 27.28 -8.51
N ALA A 262 8.75 26.06 -9.04
CA ALA A 262 7.55 25.56 -9.71
C ALA A 262 6.44 25.10 -8.75
N ASP A 263 6.62 25.20 -7.42
CA ASP A 263 5.72 24.57 -6.43
C ASP A 263 5.47 23.08 -6.73
N GLY A 264 6.56 22.35 -6.95
CA GLY A 264 6.54 21.01 -7.53
C GLY A 264 5.71 20.00 -6.74
N TRP A 265 5.72 20.05 -5.40
CA TRP A 265 4.89 19.15 -4.61
C TRP A 265 3.39 19.36 -4.83
N ASN A 266 2.95 20.60 -4.88
CA ASN A 266 1.55 20.94 -5.13
C ASN A 266 1.13 20.51 -6.55
N LEU A 267 1.99 20.76 -7.55
CA LEU A 267 1.74 20.34 -8.93
C LEU A 267 1.65 18.83 -9.06
N VAL A 268 2.60 18.08 -8.48
CA VAL A 268 2.63 16.62 -8.57
C VAL A 268 1.41 16.02 -7.85
N ILE A 269 1.18 16.38 -6.60
CA ILE A 269 0.08 15.83 -5.80
C ILE A 269 -1.28 16.23 -6.39
N GLY A 270 -1.45 17.51 -6.73
CA GLY A 270 -2.71 18.02 -7.27
C GLY A 270 -3.10 17.37 -8.59
N ASN A 271 -2.14 17.22 -9.51
CA ASN A 271 -2.40 16.55 -10.79
C ASN A 271 -2.59 15.04 -10.61
N LEU A 272 -1.80 14.39 -9.75
CA LEU A 272 -1.95 12.97 -9.46
C LEU A 272 -3.35 12.63 -8.91
N VAL A 273 -3.84 13.40 -7.95
CA VAL A 273 -5.19 13.23 -7.41
C VAL A 273 -6.25 13.42 -8.49
N LYS A 274 -6.10 14.42 -9.37
CA LYS A 274 -7.03 14.66 -10.48
C LYS A 274 -7.12 13.48 -11.46
N THR A 275 -6.08 12.65 -11.60
CA THR A 275 -6.11 11.48 -12.50
C THR A 275 -7.07 10.38 -12.06
N PHE A 276 -7.63 10.44 -10.86
CA PHE A 276 -8.63 9.49 -10.35
C PHE A 276 -10.06 10.01 -10.46
N TYR A 277 -10.24 11.32 -10.68
CA TYR A 277 -11.55 11.96 -10.83
C TYR A 277 -11.74 12.31 -12.32
N HIS A 278 -12.45 11.45 -13.04
CA HIS A 278 -12.89 11.67 -14.42
C HIS A 278 -14.39 11.90 -14.45
#